data_c1e999db774434913f9aea4bb95b7b94
#
_entry.id   c1e999db774434913f9aea4bb95b7b94
#
_cell.length_a   1.000
_cell.length_b   1.000
_cell.length_c   1.000
_cell.angle_alpha   90.00
_cell.angle_beta   90.00
_cell.angle_gamma   90.00
#
_symmetry.space_group_name_H-M   'P 1'
#
loop_
_entity.id
_entity.type
_entity.pdbx_description
1 polymer ?
#
loop_
_entity_poly.entity_id
_entity_poly.type
_entity_poly.pdbx_seq_one_letter_code
_entity_poly.pdbx_strand_id
1 'polypeptide(L)'
;MTVWVPSKLLDEMSALAASAYPDETGGVLMGYDAGNGLVVTAMAGPGPEAIHERQAFAPDSAYHEAQIARIYRESGRRHTYLGDWHSHPDGGATLTYRDKRTLRAIASYRPARASSPIMGILAGGDAWCLTVWRCFPRSLRARRLLSRYEQMALRKS
;
A
#
# COMPACT_ATOMS: atom_id res chain seq x y z
N MET A 1 -9.69 -3.94 12.39
CA MET A 1 -9.04 -2.61 12.35
C MET A 1 -9.45 -1.90 11.08
N THR A 2 -9.64 -0.58 11.12
CA THR A 2 -10.14 0.22 10.00
C THR A 2 -9.01 0.97 9.31
N VAL A 3 -9.13 1.16 8.00
CA VAL A 3 -8.31 2.10 7.23
C VAL A 3 -9.23 3.09 6.51
N TRP A 4 -8.96 4.37 6.67
CA TRP A 4 -9.65 5.45 5.97
C TRP A 4 -8.82 5.89 4.78
N VAL A 5 -9.45 5.93 3.60
CA VAL A 5 -8.81 6.35 2.36
C VAL A 5 -9.69 7.38 1.67
N PRO A 6 -9.17 8.58 1.38
CA PRO A 6 -9.91 9.59 0.64
C PRO A 6 -10.38 9.09 -0.73
N SER A 7 -11.63 9.38 -1.08
CA SER A 7 -12.20 8.99 -2.38
C SER A 7 -11.34 9.50 -3.54
N LYS A 8 -10.79 10.70 -3.44
CA LYS A 8 -9.87 11.26 -4.43
C LYS A 8 -8.64 10.37 -4.69
N LEU A 9 -8.05 9.80 -3.64
CA LEU A 9 -6.89 8.91 -3.80
C LEU A 9 -7.28 7.58 -4.46
N LEU A 10 -8.48 7.07 -4.17
CA LEU A 10 -9.01 5.88 -4.85
C LEU A 10 -9.21 6.12 -6.35
N ASP A 11 -9.70 7.30 -6.72
CA ASP A 11 -9.87 7.69 -8.11
C ASP A 11 -8.50 7.83 -8.81
N GLU A 12 -7.52 8.44 -8.16
CA GLU A 12 -6.15 8.56 -8.68
C GLU A 12 -5.48 7.19 -8.87
N MET A 13 -5.59 6.28 -7.90
CA MET A 13 -5.07 4.92 -7.99
C MET A 13 -5.75 4.15 -9.14
N SER A 14 -7.07 4.29 -9.28
CA SER A 14 -7.84 3.65 -10.33
C SER A 14 -7.45 4.17 -11.72
N ALA A 15 -7.21 5.48 -11.86
CA ALA A 15 -6.74 6.09 -13.10
C ALA A 15 -5.34 5.57 -13.50
N LEU A 16 -4.43 5.46 -12.53
CA LEU A 16 -3.10 4.87 -12.76
C LEU A 16 -3.19 3.41 -13.19
N ALA A 17 -4.03 2.62 -12.53
CA ALA A 17 -4.25 1.22 -12.87
C ALA A 17 -4.86 1.04 -14.27
N ALA A 18 -5.84 1.86 -14.61
CA ALA A 18 -6.46 1.85 -15.95
C ALA A 18 -5.45 2.25 -17.05
N SER A 19 -4.60 3.23 -16.76
CA SER A 19 -3.55 3.68 -17.70
C SER A 19 -2.47 2.63 -17.94
N ALA A 20 -2.14 1.82 -16.94
CA ALA A 20 -1.15 0.75 -17.05
C ALA A 20 -1.73 -0.56 -17.61
N TYR A 21 -3.07 -0.74 -17.56
CA TYR A 21 -3.72 -1.97 -18.00
C TYR A 21 -3.25 -2.40 -19.39
N PRO A 22 -2.92 -3.68 -19.65
CA PRO A 22 -3.15 -4.86 -18.80
C PRO A 22 -2.01 -5.17 -17.81
N ASP A 23 -1.03 -4.28 -17.67
CA ASP A 23 0.11 -4.48 -16.79
C ASP A 23 -0.18 -3.99 -15.36
N GLU A 24 0.52 -4.56 -14.39
CA GLU A 24 0.48 -4.12 -13.00
C GLU A 24 1.15 -2.75 -12.84
N THR A 25 0.63 -1.95 -11.95
CA THR A 25 1.23 -0.70 -11.48
C THR A 25 1.07 -0.60 -9.97
N GLY A 26 1.72 0.37 -9.36
CA GLY A 26 1.63 0.52 -7.91
C GLY A 26 2.33 1.78 -7.42
N GLY A 27 2.54 1.83 -6.11
CA GLY A 27 3.16 2.96 -5.46
C GLY A 27 3.17 2.83 -3.95
N VAL A 28 3.30 3.95 -3.26
CA VAL A 28 3.38 4.02 -1.80
C VAL A 28 2.17 4.72 -1.21
N LEU A 29 1.83 4.34 0.02
CA LEU A 29 0.77 4.94 0.83
C LEU A 29 1.38 5.66 2.03
N MET A 30 0.97 6.91 2.23
CA MET A 30 1.42 7.77 3.32
C MET A 30 0.25 8.19 4.19
N GLY A 31 0.51 8.38 5.49
CA GLY A 31 -0.52 8.80 6.42
C GLY A 31 -0.07 8.63 7.87
N TYR A 32 -1.00 8.31 8.76
CA TYR A 32 -0.72 8.16 10.19
C TYR A 32 -1.60 7.12 10.86
N ASP A 33 -1.17 6.64 12.02
CA ASP A 33 -1.96 5.79 12.91
C ASP A 33 -2.77 6.67 13.86
N ALA A 34 -4.10 6.54 13.80
CA ALA A 34 -5.04 7.27 14.63
C ALA A 34 -5.36 6.56 15.96
N GLY A 35 -4.66 5.44 16.26
CA GLY A 35 -4.89 4.63 17.45
C GLY A 35 -6.00 3.58 17.28
N ASN A 36 -7.09 3.92 16.64
CA ASN A 36 -8.19 3.01 16.31
C ASN A 36 -8.13 2.49 14.86
N GLY A 37 -7.17 2.95 14.07
CA GLY A 37 -6.95 2.55 12.69
C GLY A 37 -5.95 3.44 11.98
N LEU A 38 -5.81 3.24 10.67
CA LEU A 38 -4.89 4.01 9.83
C LEU A 38 -5.66 5.02 8.99
N VAL A 39 -5.08 6.20 8.82
CA VAL A 39 -5.59 7.23 7.91
C VAL A 39 -4.58 7.44 6.79
N VAL A 40 -4.94 7.06 5.57
CA VAL A 40 -4.16 7.38 4.37
C VAL A 40 -4.47 8.82 3.98
N THR A 41 -3.46 9.64 3.78
CA THR A 41 -3.61 11.06 3.46
C THR A 41 -2.99 11.44 2.13
N ALA A 42 -2.05 10.64 1.66
CA ALA A 42 -1.37 10.84 0.38
C ALA A 42 -0.88 9.49 -0.18
N MET A 43 -0.63 9.47 -1.47
CA MET A 43 0.03 8.37 -2.14
C MET A 43 1.04 8.88 -3.16
N ALA A 44 1.95 8.04 -3.59
CA ALA A 44 2.71 8.25 -4.81
C ALA A 44 2.45 7.11 -5.80
N GLY A 45 2.51 7.42 -7.08
CA GLY A 45 2.41 6.44 -8.15
C GLY A 45 3.73 5.70 -8.39
N PRO A 46 3.87 5.03 -9.54
CA PRO A 46 4.98 4.09 -9.81
C PRO A 46 6.35 4.75 -9.92
N GLY A 47 6.42 5.99 -10.41
CA GLY A 47 7.64 6.66 -10.80
C GLY A 47 8.02 6.40 -12.27
N PRO A 48 8.87 7.28 -12.86
CA PRO A 48 9.19 7.24 -14.30
C PRO A 48 10.01 6.03 -14.73
N GLU A 49 10.84 5.46 -13.85
CA GLU A 49 11.69 4.30 -14.12
C GLU A 49 11.07 2.97 -13.64
N ALA A 50 9.79 2.98 -13.27
CA ALA A 50 9.10 1.77 -12.85
C ALA A 50 8.95 0.78 -14.01
N ILE A 51 8.99 -0.52 -13.70
CA ILE A 51 8.81 -1.59 -14.67
C ILE A 51 7.42 -2.21 -14.45
N HIS A 52 6.62 -2.18 -15.49
CA HIS A 52 5.27 -2.70 -15.51
C HIS A 52 5.23 -3.97 -16.35
N GLU A 53 4.75 -5.05 -15.77
CA GLU A 53 4.52 -6.33 -16.42
C GLU A 53 3.15 -6.87 -16.04
N ARG A 54 2.63 -7.81 -16.80
CA ARG A 54 1.27 -8.34 -16.61
C ARG A 54 1.02 -8.98 -15.24
N GLN A 55 2.06 -9.55 -14.63
CA GLN A 55 1.98 -10.22 -13.33
C GLN A 55 3.13 -9.79 -12.39
N ALA A 56 3.71 -8.64 -12.64
CA ALA A 56 4.78 -8.10 -11.82
C ALA A 56 4.86 -6.58 -11.97
N PHE A 57 5.21 -5.94 -10.87
CA PHE A 57 5.48 -4.53 -10.80
C PHE A 57 6.77 -4.30 -10.01
N ALA A 58 7.73 -3.59 -10.63
CA ALA A 58 8.93 -3.14 -9.95
C ALA A 58 8.90 -1.61 -9.85
N PRO A 59 8.86 -1.05 -8.61
CA PRO A 59 8.78 0.39 -8.42
C PRO A 59 10.08 1.09 -8.78
N ASP A 60 9.99 2.37 -9.11
CA ASP A 60 11.12 3.29 -9.10
C ASP A 60 11.45 3.65 -7.65
N SER A 61 12.41 2.93 -7.06
CA SER A 61 12.74 3.07 -5.64
C SER A 61 13.27 4.47 -5.29
N ALA A 62 14.06 5.08 -6.16
CA ALA A 62 14.59 6.44 -5.93
C ALA A 62 13.45 7.48 -5.94
N TYR A 63 12.52 7.35 -6.86
CA TYR A 63 11.32 8.18 -6.90
C TYR A 63 10.48 8.01 -5.63
N HIS A 64 10.22 6.77 -5.19
CA HIS A 64 9.46 6.49 -3.98
C HIS A 64 10.11 7.10 -2.73
N GLU A 65 11.41 6.92 -2.56
CA GLU A 65 12.16 7.52 -1.43
C GLU A 65 12.05 9.05 -1.43
N ALA A 66 12.17 9.69 -2.59
CA ALA A 66 12.03 11.14 -2.72
C ALA A 66 10.60 11.61 -2.39
N GLN A 67 9.57 10.90 -2.84
CA GLN A 67 8.17 11.23 -2.55
C GLN A 67 7.83 11.03 -1.07
N ILE A 68 8.29 9.95 -0.46
CA ILE A 68 8.12 9.70 0.99
C ILE A 68 8.75 10.85 1.79
N ALA A 69 9.99 11.23 1.48
CA ALA A 69 10.67 12.32 2.15
C ALA A 69 9.97 13.68 1.96
N ARG A 70 9.46 13.94 0.76
CA ARG A 70 8.70 15.16 0.44
C ARG A 70 7.41 15.24 1.26
N ILE A 71 6.57 14.22 1.20
CA ILE A 71 5.29 14.18 1.90
C ILE A 71 5.49 14.27 3.42
N TYR A 72 6.51 13.60 3.96
CA TYR A 72 6.86 13.67 5.37
C TYR A 72 7.21 15.12 5.80
N ARG A 73 8.04 15.83 5.03
CA ARG A 73 8.40 17.23 5.32
C ARG A 73 7.19 18.15 5.20
N GLU A 74 6.44 18.07 4.10
CA GLU A 74 5.30 18.96 3.82
C GLU A 74 4.17 18.80 4.85
N SER A 75 4.03 17.63 5.43
CA SER A 75 3.05 17.37 6.50
C SER A 75 3.50 17.84 7.90
N GLY A 76 4.67 18.49 8.01
CA GLY A 76 5.26 18.80 9.31
C GLY A 76 5.68 17.55 10.08
N ARG A 77 6.16 16.53 9.39
CA ARG A 77 6.64 15.25 9.93
C ARG A 77 5.53 14.39 10.56
N ARG A 78 4.27 14.61 10.18
CA ARG A 78 3.10 13.89 10.73
C ARG A 78 2.65 12.73 9.89
N HIS A 79 2.86 12.78 8.56
CA HIS A 79 2.50 11.70 7.66
C HIS A 79 3.74 10.84 7.39
N THR A 80 3.64 9.59 7.73
CA THR A 80 4.71 8.60 7.59
C THR A 80 4.37 7.57 6.52
N TYR A 81 5.35 6.81 6.08
CA TYR A 81 5.14 5.68 5.20
C TYR A 81 4.33 4.59 5.92
N LEU A 82 3.22 4.17 5.32
CA LEU A 82 2.34 3.13 5.84
C LEU A 82 2.54 1.79 5.15
N GLY A 83 2.95 1.81 3.89
CA GLY A 83 3.12 0.63 3.05
C GLY A 83 2.95 0.93 1.58
N ASP A 84 2.77 -0.13 0.79
CA ASP A 84 2.64 -0.05 -0.66
C ASP A 84 1.21 -0.34 -1.13
N TRP A 85 0.96 -0.02 -2.38
CA TRP A 85 -0.21 -0.49 -3.12
C TRP A 85 0.21 -0.95 -4.50
N HIS A 86 -0.53 -1.88 -5.09
CA HIS A 86 -0.40 -2.24 -6.50
C HIS A 86 -1.70 -2.78 -7.06
N SER A 87 -1.80 -2.78 -8.39
CA SER A 87 -2.96 -3.30 -9.09
C SER A 87 -2.80 -4.79 -9.39
N HIS A 88 -3.94 -5.50 -9.38
CA HIS A 88 -4.09 -6.85 -9.92
C HIS A 88 -5.07 -6.79 -11.09
N PRO A 89 -4.61 -6.47 -12.32
CA PRO A 89 -5.47 -6.44 -13.51
C PRO A 89 -6.08 -7.83 -13.76
N ASP A 90 -7.41 -7.88 -13.89
CA ASP A 90 -8.19 -9.13 -14.07
C ASP A 90 -7.98 -10.17 -12.96
N GLY A 91 -7.41 -9.77 -11.83
CA GLY A 91 -7.06 -10.63 -10.71
C GLY A 91 -7.91 -10.40 -9.47
N GLY A 92 -7.63 -11.20 -8.44
CA GLY A 92 -8.31 -11.12 -7.16
C GLY A 92 -7.67 -10.13 -6.17
N ALA A 93 -8.43 -9.78 -5.13
CA ALA A 93 -8.03 -8.84 -4.09
C ALA A 93 -7.25 -9.48 -2.93
N THR A 94 -6.81 -10.73 -3.07
CA THR A 94 -6.07 -11.47 -2.04
C THR A 94 -4.57 -11.32 -2.24
N LEU A 95 -3.83 -11.36 -1.12
CA LEU A 95 -2.37 -11.33 -1.15
C LEU A 95 -1.80 -12.59 -1.82
N THR A 96 -0.99 -12.42 -2.84
CA THR A 96 -0.18 -13.48 -3.43
C THR A 96 0.99 -13.85 -2.52
N TYR A 97 1.73 -14.90 -2.87
CA TYR A 97 2.97 -15.24 -2.16
C TYR A 97 4.01 -14.12 -2.25
N ARG A 98 4.11 -13.46 -3.42
CA ARG A 98 5.02 -12.33 -3.66
C ARG A 98 4.66 -11.15 -2.75
N ASP A 99 3.37 -10.80 -2.65
CA ASP A 99 2.89 -9.72 -1.80
C ASP A 99 3.22 -9.96 -0.33
N LYS A 100 2.99 -11.17 0.15
CA LYS A 100 3.33 -11.58 1.51
C LYS A 100 4.83 -11.51 1.79
N ARG A 101 5.66 -11.85 0.79
CA ARG A 101 7.13 -11.73 0.87
C ARG A 101 7.54 -10.27 0.96
N THR A 102 6.99 -9.40 0.11
CA THR A 102 7.24 -7.96 0.10
C THR A 102 6.84 -7.32 1.44
N LEU A 103 5.64 -7.58 1.93
CA LEU A 103 5.19 -7.09 3.24
C LEU A 103 6.14 -7.49 4.39
N ARG A 104 6.65 -8.73 4.38
CA ARG A 104 7.62 -9.18 5.37
C ARG A 104 8.95 -8.45 5.26
N ALA A 105 9.41 -8.19 4.04
CA ALA A 105 10.64 -7.44 3.79
C ALA A 105 10.52 -6.00 4.30
N ILE A 106 9.40 -5.32 4.01
CA ILE A 106 9.10 -3.98 4.50
C ILE A 106 9.07 -3.97 6.04
N ALA A 107 8.34 -4.90 6.67
CA ALA A 107 8.23 -5.00 8.12
C ALA A 107 9.59 -5.21 8.83
N SER A 108 10.54 -5.81 8.13
CA SER A 108 11.89 -6.09 8.65
C SER A 108 12.90 -4.98 8.32
N TYR A 109 12.56 -4.10 7.39
CA TYR A 109 13.43 -3.01 6.95
C TYR A 109 13.31 -1.82 7.91
N ARG A 110 14.23 -1.71 8.86
CA ARG A 110 14.22 -0.68 9.91
C ARG A 110 14.08 0.77 9.40
N PRO A 111 14.74 1.18 8.30
CA PRO A 111 14.60 2.54 7.79
C PRO A 111 13.18 2.91 7.36
N ALA A 112 12.35 1.95 6.95
CA ALA A 112 10.94 2.19 6.61
C ALA A 112 10.10 2.62 7.81
N ARG A 113 10.52 2.30 9.05
CA ARG A 113 9.80 2.57 10.31
C ARG A 113 8.35 2.06 10.32
N ALA A 114 8.06 1.06 9.49
CA ALA A 114 6.74 0.44 9.31
C ALA A 114 6.78 -1.00 9.81
N SER A 115 6.72 -1.21 11.12
CA SER A 115 6.75 -2.55 11.72
C SER A 115 5.50 -3.38 11.44
N SER A 116 4.40 -2.73 11.09
CA SER A 116 3.13 -3.35 10.71
C SER A 116 2.60 -2.72 9.42
N PRO A 117 3.32 -2.90 8.29
CA PRO A 117 2.98 -2.25 7.04
C PRO A 117 1.66 -2.76 6.46
N ILE A 118 1.06 -1.92 5.63
CA ILE A 118 -0.12 -2.29 4.84
C ILE A 118 0.25 -2.54 3.38
N MET A 119 -0.60 -3.31 2.70
CA MET A 119 -0.59 -3.50 1.25
C MET A 119 -1.99 -3.27 0.71
N GLY A 120 -2.13 -2.27 -0.15
CA GLY A 120 -3.34 -2.05 -0.93
C GLY A 120 -3.31 -2.90 -2.19
N ILE A 121 -4.30 -3.77 -2.39
CA ILE A 121 -4.50 -4.49 -3.64
C ILE A 121 -5.68 -3.85 -4.37
N LEU A 122 -5.39 -3.22 -5.49
CA LEU A 122 -6.39 -2.63 -6.37
C LEU A 122 -6.73 -3.64 -7.47
N ALA A 123 -7.75 -4.43 -7.24
CA ALA A 123 -8.17 -5.49 -8.16
C ALA A 123 -9.25 -5.01 -9.10
N GLY A 124 -9.19 -5.45 -10.36
CA GLY A 124 -10.21 -5.13 -11.35
C GLY A 124 -9.69 -5.09 -12.78
N GLY A 125 -10.38 -4.35 -13.61
CA GLY A 125 -10.14 -4.16 -15.04
C GLY A 125 -11.11 -3.11 -15.57
N ASP A 126 -12.41 -3.47 -15.72
CA ASP A 126 -13.47 -2.52 -16.07
C ASP A 126 -13.84 -1.61 -14.89
N ALA A 127 -13.81 -2.15 -13.67
CA ALA A 127 -13.97 -1.43 -12.42
C ALA A 127 -12.90 -1.86 -11.42
N TRP A 128 -12.39 -0.90 -10.65
CA TRP A 128 -11.33 -1.12 -9.67
C TRP A 128 -11.86 -1.08 -8.24
N CYS A 129 -11.42 -2.05 -7.44
CA CYS A 129 -11.78 -2.14 -6.02
C CYS A 129 -10.54 -2.30 -5.16
N LEU A 130 -10.36 -1.42 -4.18
CA LEU A 130 -9.25 -1.47 -3.24
C LEU A 130 -9.58 -2.38 -2.05
N THR A 131 -8.69 -3.31 -1.78
CA THR A 131 -8.65 -4.09 -0.54
C THR A 131 -7.34 -3.84 0.16
N VAL A 132 -7.37 -3.59 1.47
CA VAL A 132 -6.15 -3.29 2.24
C VAL A 132 -5.88 -4.41 3.23
N TRP A 133 -4.64 -4.87 3.22
CA TRP A 133 -4.11 -5.92 4.11
C TRP A 133 -3.05 -5.35 5.03
N ARG A 134 -3.03 -5.76 6.29
CA ARG A 134 -1.99 -5.39 7.25
C ARG A 134 -1.15 -6.60 7.64
N CYS A 135 0.17 -6.43 7.65
CA CYS A 135 1.12 -7.44 8.14
C CYS A 135 1.47 -7.15 9.58
N PHE A 136 1.34 -8.14 10.46
CA PHE A 136 1.71 -8.02 11.87
C PHE A 136 3.06 -8.69 12.16
N PRO A 137 3.92 -8.08 12.98
CA PRO A 137 5.18 -8.68 13.41
C PRO A 137 4.92 -9.92 14.27
N ARG A 138 5.89 -10.84 14.28
CA ARG A 138 5.80 -12.10 15.05
C ARG A 138 5.51 -11.91 16.53
N SER A 139 6.08 -10.87 17.13
CA SER A 139 5.90 -10.55 18.56
C SER A 139 4.45 -10.20 18.92
N LEU A 140 3.72 -9.52 18.04
CA LEU A 140 2.31 -9.19 18.24
C LEU A 140 1.39 -10.41 18.04
N ARG A 141 1.74 -11.31 17.14
CA ARG A 141 1.00 -12.56 16.92
C ARG A 141 0.95 -13.45 18.16
N ALA A 142 2.11 -13.64 18.79
CA ALA A 142 2.21 -14.46 20.00
C ALA A 142 1.36 -13.91 21.15
N ARG A 143 1.20 -12.58 21.23
CA ARG A 143 0.43 -11.91 22.29
C ARG A 143 -1.07 -11.86 22.05
N ARG A 144 -1.53 -11.90 20.77
CA ARG A 144 -2.93 -11.64 20.39
C ARG A 144 -3.61 -12.77 19.63
N LEU A 145 -2.95 -13.91 19.39
CA LEU A 145 -3.45 -15.01 18.56
C LEU A 145 -3.91 -14.55 17.16
N LEU A 146 -3.31 -13.48 16.64
CA LEU A 146 -3.67 -12.88 15.35
C LEU A 146 -3.05 -13.64 14.19
N SER A 147 -3.72 -13.66 13.06
CA SER A 147 -3.11 -14.08 11.80
C SER A 147 -2.00 -13.09 11.43
N ARG A 148 -1.01 -13.53 10.62
CA ARG A 148 0.08 -12.65 10.22
C ARG A 148 -0.39 -11.54 9.25
N TYR A 149 -1.43 -11.82 8.50
CA TYR A 149 -2.01 -10.92 7.54
C TYR A 149 -3.51 -10.82 7.80
N GLU A 150 -4.00 -9.61 7.98
CA GLU A 150 -5.42 -9.36 8.21
C GLU A 150 -5.93 -8.31 7.24
N GLN A 151 -7.10 -8.59 6.66
CA GLN A 151 -7.81 -7.62 5.85
C GLN A 151 -8.38 -6.53 6.76
N MET A 152 -8.16 -5.29 6.38
CA MET A 152 -8.69 -4.12 7.09
C MET A 152 -10.07 -3.74 6.58
N ALA A 153 -10.92 -3.23 7.46
CA ALA A 153 -12.18 -2.61 7.04
C ALA A 153 -11.88 -1.27 6.37
N LEU A 154 -12.16 -1.17 5.07
CA LEU A 154 -11.95 0.06 4.29
C LEU A 154 -13.12 1.03 4.52
N ARG A 155 -12.82 2.28 4.80
CA ARG A 155 -13.75 3.40 4.87
C ARG A 155 -13.31 4.49 3.90
N LYS A 156 -14.21 4.94 3.06
CA LYS A 156 -13.99 6.10 2.19
C LYS A 156 -14.25 7.38 2.97
N SER A 157 -13.40 8.37 2.80
CA SER A 157 -13.54 9.71 3.42
C SER A 157 -13.45 10.80 2.37
#